data_32e696fd89977c44689385858e11e4fb
#
_entry.id   32e696fd89977c44689385858e11e4fb
#
_cell.length_a   1.000
_cell.length_b   1.000
_cell.length_c   1.000
_cell.angle_alpha   90.00
_cell.angle_beta   90.00
_cell.angle_gamma   90.00
#
_symmetry.space_group_name_H-M   'P 1'
#
loop_
_entity.id
_entity.type
_entity.pdbx_description
1 polymer ?
#
loop_
_entity_poly.entity_id
_entity_poly.type
_entity_poly.pdbx_seq_one_letter_code
_entity_poly.pdbx_strand_id
1 'polypeptide(L)' 'MKFKKTKIIATLGPASNSKEMIERLIKSGVDVLRVNFSHADHEDIKRIVNDVNFIRKKLNNHVTLLADLQL' A
#
# COMPACT_ATOMS: atom_id res chain seq x y z
N MET A 1 7.57 23.57 14.22
CA MET A 1 7.57 22.42 13.33
C MET A 1 7.30 21.12 14.07
N LYS A 2 6.49 20.30 13.49
CA LYS A 2 6.13 19.03 14.11
C LYS A 2 6.69 17.87 13.32
N PHE A 3 7.28 16.93 14.01
CA PHE A 3 7.73 15.69 13.40
C PHE A 3 6.74 14.60 13.72
N LYS A 4 6.42 13.82 12.71
CA LYS A 4 5.57 12.68 12.90
C LYS A 4 6.40 11.56 13.53
N LYS A 5 6.16 11.27 14.78
CA LYS A 5 6.92 10.25 15.50
C LYS A 5 6.38 8.86 15.27
N THR A 6 5.12 8.75 14.93
CA THR A 6 4.47 7.47 14.75
C THR A 6 4.12 7.29 13.29
N LYS A 7 4.50 6.15 12.74
CA LYS A 7 4.13 5.81 11.37
C LYS A 7 2.81 5.07 11.37
N ILE A 8 2.00 5.39 10.39
CA ILE A 8 0.70 4.75 10.21
C ILE A 8 0.85 3.65 9.19
N ILE A 9 0.54 2.43 9.63
CA ILE A 9 0.64 1.25 8.77
C ILE A 9 -0.76 0.75 8.48
N ALA A 10 -1.08 0.61 7.20
CA ALA A 10 -2.36 0.05 6.79
C ALA A 10 -2.10 -1.28 6.11
N THR A 11 -2.86 -2.31 6.51
CA THR A 11 -2.74 -3.63 5.92
C THR A 11 -3.81 -3.81 4.86
N LEU A 12 -3.39 -4.20 3.65
CA LEU A 12 -4.31 -4.47 2.57
C LEU A 12 -4.70 -5.94 2.60
N GLY A 13 -5.99 -6.18 2.62
CA GLY A 13 -6.53 -7.54 2.54
C GLY A 13 -7.23 -7.77 1.22
N PRO A 14 -7.82 -8.97 1.02
CA PRO A 14 -8.51 -9.27 -0.23
C PRO A 14 -9.67 -8.33 -0.53
N ALA A 15 -10.32 -7.82 0.50
CA ALA A 15 -11.47 -6.93 0.33
C ALA A 15 -11.08 -5.45 0.27
N SER A 16 -9.82 -5.12 0.53
CA SER A 16 -9.39 -3.72 0.64
C SER A 16 -8.20 -3.39 -0.24
N ASN A 17 -7.94 -4.18 -1.27
CA ASN A 17 -6.78 -3.97 -2.11
C ASN A 17 -7.10 -3.39 -3.49
N SER A 18 -8.26 -2.80 -3.66
CA SER A 18 -8.60 -2.15 -4.93
C SER A 18 -7.77 -0.90 -5.11
N LYS A 19 -7.60 -0.50 -6.35
CA LYS A 19 -6.85 0.72 -6.66
C LYS A 19 -7.43 1.94 -5.96
N GLU A 20 -8.75 2.01 -5.92
CA GLU A 20 -9.44 3.13 -5.27
C GLU A 20 -9.18 3.14 -3.76
N MET A 21 -9.20 1.98 -3.13
CA MET A 21 -8.92 1.89 -1.71
C MET A 21 -7.48 2.25 -1.41
N ILE A 22 -6.55 1.78 -2.24
CA ILE A 22 -5.14 2.12 -2.09
C ILE A 22 -4.95 3.63 -2.17
N GLU A 23 -5.59 4.26 -3.13
CA GLU A 23 -5.49 5.72 -3.28
C GLU A 23 -6.05 6.44 -2.05
N ARG A 24 -7.18 5.99 -1.53
CA ARG A 24 -7.77 6.57 -0.33
C ARG A 24 -6.83 6.48 0.86
N LEU A 25 -6.23 5.33 1.05
CA LEU A 25 -5.31 5.13 2.17
C LEU A 25 -4.10 6.04 2.06
N ILE A 26 -3.55 6.14 0.87
CA ILE A 26 -2.39 7.01 0.66
C ILE A 26 -2.76 8.47 0.89
N LYS A 27 -3.92 8.90 0.41
CA LYS A 27 -4.39 10.27 0.63
C LYS A 27 -4.67 10.56 2.09
N SER A 28 -5.05 9.57 2.87
CA SER A 28 -5.37 9.77 4.28
C SER A 28 -4.13 9.91 5.16
N GLY A 29 -2.94 9.73 4.60
CA GLY A 29 -1.71 9.95 5.35
C GLY A 29 -1.01 8.68 5.81
N VAL A 30 -1.34 7.54 5.23
CA VAL A 30 -0.68 6.28 5.55
C VAL A 30 0.78 6.34 5.11
N ASP A 31 1.67 5.90 5.98
CA ASP A 31 3.11 5.87 5.69
C ASP A 31 3.56 4.57 5.07
N VAL A 32 2.93 3.47 5.45
CA VAL A 32 3.30 2.15 4.98
C VAL A 32 2.06 1.37 4.60
N LEU A 33 2.07 0.78 3.42
CA LEU A 33 1.06 -0.19 3.01
C LEU A 33 1.66 -1.57 3.14
N ARG A 34 1.06 -2.39 3.99
CA ARG A 34 1.50 -3.76 4.19
C ARG A 34 0.56 -4.69 3.45
N VAL A 35 1.11 -5.56 2.63
CA VAL A 35 0.33 -6.53 1.88
C VAL A 35 0.76 -7.93 2.27
N ASN A 36 -0.21 -8.75 2.67
CA ASN A 36 0.05 -10.14 2.99
C ASN A 36 -0.19 -10.98 1.74
N PHE A 37 0.88 -11.57 1.21
CA PHE A 37 0.83 -12.33 -0.02
C PHE A 37 0.76 -13.84 0.19
N SER A 38 0.43 -14.28 1.38
CA SER A 38 0.43 -15.73 1.67
C SER A 38 -0.54 -16.51 0.78
N HIS A 39 -1.59 -15.84 0.29
CA HIS A 39 -2.60 -16.49 -0.54
C HIS A 39 -2.81 -15.78 -1.87
N ALA A 40 -1.93 -14.87 -2.23
CA ALA A 40 -2.12 -14.06 -3.43
C ALA A 40 -1.43 -14.69 -4.64
N ASP A 41 -2.06 -14.57 -5.80
CA ASP A 41 -1.45 -14.97 -7.06
C ASP A 41 -0.41 -13.95 -7.49
N HIS A 42 0.51 -14.38 -8.34
CA HIS A 42 1.51 -13.48 -8.90
C HIS A 42 0.88 -12.28 -9.60
N GLU A 43 -0.25 -12.51 -10.27
CA GLU A 43 -0.94 -11.44 -10.98
C GLU A 43 -1.48 -10.39 -10.03
N ASP A 44 -2.02 -10.83 -8.90
CA ASP A 44 -2.51 -9.90 -7.88
C ASP A 44 -1.37 -9.06 -7.31
N ILE A 45 -0.24 -9.70 -7.07
CA ILE A 45 0.93 -9.00 -6.54
C ILE A 45 1.38 -7.94 -7.53
N LYS A 46 1.49 -8.30 -8.81
CA LYS A 46 1.88 -7.34 -9.85
C LYS A 46 0.90 -6.18 -9.95
N ARG A 47 -0.39 -6.50 -9.89
CA ARG A 47 -1.41 -5.47 -9.96
C ARG A 47 -1.28 -4.47 -8.83
N ILE A 48 -1.13 -4.97 -7.60
CA ILE A 48 -1.03 -4.11 -6.43
C ILE A 48 0.22 -3.24 -6.52
N VAL A 49 1.35 -3.82 -6.88
CA VAL A 49 2.59 -3.06 -7.03
C VAL A 49 2.43 -1.97 -8.09
N ASN A 50 1.83 -2.32 -9.22
CA ASN A 50 1.61 -1.34 -10.29
C ASN A 50 0.67 -0.23 -9.85
N ASP A 51 -0.40 -0.57 -9.13
CA ASP A 51 -1.36 0.42 -8.65
C ASP A 51 -0.70 1.37 -7.65
N VAL A 52 0.08 0.83 -6.73
CA VAL A 52 0.77 1.66 -5.74
C VAL A 52 1.75 2.59 -6.43
N ASN A 53 2.52 2.08 -7.40
CA ASN A 53 3.48 2.91 -8.11
C ASN A 53 2.79 4.01 -8.92
N PHE A 54 1.68 3.68 -9.56
CA PHE A 54 0.91 4.67 -10.31
C PHE A 54 0.42 5.79 -9.41
N ILE A 55 -0.14 5.41 -8.26
CA ILE A 55 -0.70 6.38 -7.33
C ILE A 55 0.39 7.23 -6.70
N ARG A 56 1.53 6.63 -6.35
CA ARG A 56 2.66 7.38 -5.81
C ARG A 56 3.12 8.47 -6.78
N LYS A 57 3.19 8.15 -8.05
CA LYS A 57 3.56 9.15 -9.06
C LYS A 57 2.49 10.22 -9.20
N LYS A 58 1.23 9.80 -9.24
CA LYS A 58 0.11 10.72 -9.40
C LYS A 58 0.03 11.73 -8.28
N LEU A 59 0.26 11.28 -7.05
CA LEU A 59 0.12 12.12 -5.86
C LEU A 59 1.45 12.67 -5.36
N ASN A 60 2.55 12.36 -6.03
CA ASN A 60 3.88 12.72 -5.57
C ASN A 60 4.08 12.30 -4.11
N ASN A 61 3.75 11.06 -3.83
CA ASN A 61 3.77 10.52 -2.48
C ASN A 61 4.85 9.46 -2.34
N HIS A 62 5.38 9.32 -1.12
CA HIS A 62 6.48 8.40 -0.84
C HIS A 62 6.08 7.25 0.07
N VAL A 63 4.82 6.82 0.01
CA VAL A 63 4.37 5.70 0.81
C VAL A 63 5.24 4.47 0.53
N THR A 64 5.55 3.73 1.58
CA THR A 64 6.33 2.50 1.48
C THR A 64 5.41 1.32 1.30
N LEU A 65 5.76 0.43 0.38
CA LEU A 65 5.02 -0.82 0.18
C LEU A 65 5.81 -1.94 0.82
N LEU A 66 5.22 -2.60 1.79
CA LEU A 66 5.84 -3.72 2.50
C LEU A 66 5.12 -5.00 2.13
N ALA A 67 5.85 -5.91 1.51
CA ALA A 67 5.30 -7.20 1.12
C ALA A 67 5.65 -8.24 2.17
N ASP A 68 4.63 -8.85 2.75
CA ASP A 68 4.80 -9.89 3.75
C ASP A 68 4.63 -11.23 3.06
N LEU A 69 5.74 -11.86 2.75
CA LEU A 69 5.76 -13.14 2.07
C LEU A 69 5.92 -14.25 3.08
N GLN A 70 4.92 -15.10 3.18
CA GLN A 70 5.02 -16.31 3.99
C GLN A 70 5.42 -17.46 3.08
N LEU A 71 6.57 -17.99 3.35
CA LEU A 71 7.08 -19.14 2.61
C LEU A 71 6.76 -20.44 3.32
#